data_01f6bcf2c8c9528ca0ef54037f5b085d
#
_entry.id   01f6bcf2c8c9528ca0ef54037f5b085d
#
_cell.length_a   1.000
_cell.length_b   1.000
_cell.length_c   1.000
_cell.angle_alpha   90.00
_cell.angle_beta   90.00
_cell.angle_gamma   90.00
#
_symmetry.space_group_name_H-M   'P 1'
#
loop_
_entity.id
_entity.type
_entity.pdbx_description
1 polymer ?
#
loop_
_entity_poly.entity_id
_entity_poly.type
_entity_poly.pdbx_seq_one_letter_code
_entity_poly.pdbx_strand_id
1 'polypeptide(L)'
;MIRLLLTITFLFPLFLTAETIVVKTKAPQNRNAVFQCRVPRGYDKNRREMYRVLVIFGGRNTDGKADASGRMGWGKWCDDNGIFLVAPGLKNDNYWEPGEWSGRALQKALRQLKRKYNICTDKILYYGYSAGSQASNLFPAWNPSSCRAWVSHACGVFHEPSSRMKDTPGLVTCGDADQARYIISRNFVEASRKKGVNIIWKSFPNTPHAVSPDSLKLARAFLSYYHELYRDDLSGWGTRSVDQKTAYIGDDQEAVYYPARSAKAKNVLPEDRVELPDKSVAEAWGKKAK
;
A
#
# COMPACT_ATOMS: atom_id res chain seq x y z
N MET A 1 19.30 -26.16 55.63
CA MET A 1 19.01 -26.70 54.29
C MET A 1 18.30 -25.60 53.50
N ILE A 2 19.04 -24.86 52.67
CA ILE A 2 18.51 -23.76 51.83
C ILE A 2 18.23 -24.39 50.46
N ARG A 3 16.94 -24.43 50.06
CA ARG A 3 16.55 -24.86 48.72
C ARG A 3 16.69 -23.67 47.76
N LEU A 4 17.67 -23.80 46.87
CA LEU A 4 17.89 -22.88 45.74
C LEU A 4 16.81 -23.17 44.68
N LEU A 5 15.83 -22.27 44.50
CA LEU A 5 14.89 -22.31 43.37
C LEU A 5 15.63 -21.77 42.13
N LEU A 6 16.00 -22.65 41.21
CA LEU A 6 16.46 -22.28 39.88
C LEU A 6 15.24 -21.86 39.05
N THR A 7 15.08 -20.57 38.84
CA THR A 7 14.12 -20.05 37.89
C THR A 7 14.69 -20.15 36.47
N ILE A 8 14.27 -21.18 35.74
CA ILE A 8 14.63 -21.31 34.31
C ILE A 8 13.79 -20.29 33.52
N THR A 9 14.42 -19.18 33.18
CA THR A 9 13.84 -18.20 32.27
C THR A 9 13.97 -18.76 30.86
N PHE A 10 12.88 -19.23 30.26
CA PHE A 10 12.82 -19.54 28.84
C PHE A 10 12.93 -18.24 28.07
N LEU A 11 14.12 -17.89 27.61
CA LEU A 11 14.36 -16.90 26.59
C LEU A 11 13.80 -17.47 25.26
N PHE A 12 12.57 -17.09 24.92
CA PHE A 12 12.09 -17.27 23.55
C PHE A 12 13.02 -16.48 22.62
N PRO A 13 13.52 -17.09 21.55
CA PRO A 13 14.34 -16.36 20.60
C PRO A 13 13.49 -15.27 19.97
N LEU A 14 13.72 -14.01 20.33
CA LEU A 14 13.33 -12.86 19.53
C LEU A 14 13.96 -13.08 18.15
N PHE A 15 13.15 -13.23 17.10
CA PHE A 15 13.64 -13.29 15.73
C PHE A 15 14.38 -11.98 15.42
N LEU A 16 15.69 -11.95 15.67
CA LEU A 16 16.55 -10.78 15.40
C LEU A 16 16.68 -10.49 13.89
N THR A 17 16.30 -11.46 13.05
CA THR A 17 16.31 -11.33 11.58
C THR A 17 14.91 -11.52 11.02
N ALA A 18 14.61 -10.80 9.94
CA ALA A 18 13.37 -11.01 9.22
C ALA A 18 13.38 -12.37 8.50
N GLU A 19 12.30 -13.12 8.63
CA GLU A 19 12.11 -14.43 7.99
C GLU A 19 11.36 -14.28 6.66
N THR A 20 11.80 -14.99 5.63
CA THR A 20 11.06 -15.12 4.36
C THR A 20 10.42 -16.50 4.27
N ILE A 21 9.11 -16.53 4.04
CA ILE A 21 8.33 -17.76 3.93
C ILE A 21 7.57 -17.80 2.60
N VAL A 22 7.20 -19.00 2.17
CA VAL A 22 6.46 -19.23 0.93
C VAL A 22 5.10 -19.82 1.22
N VAL A 23 4.05 -19.18 0.71
CA VAL A 23 2.68 -19.69 0.76
C VAL A 23 2.25 -20.11 -0.63
N LYS A 24 1.81 -21.36 -0.78
CA LYS A 24 1.26 -21.90 -2.04
C LYS A 24 -0.24 -22.11 -1.88
N THR A 25 -1.01 -21.69 -2.87
CA THR A 25 -2.46 -21.90 -2.88
C THR A 25 -2.91 -22.46 -4.22
N LYS A 26 -3.91 -23.36 -4.17
CA LYS A 26 -4.68 -23.68 -5.35
C LYS A 26 -5.81 -22.64 -5.49
N ALA A 27 -5.86 -21.98 -6.62
CA ALA A 27 -6.90 -21.03 -7.00
C ALA A 27 -7.97 -21.68 -7.87
N PRO A 28 -9.10 -21.00 -8.13
CA PRO A 28 -10.05 -21.42 -9.15
C PRO A 28 -9.36 -21.69 -10.49
N GLN A 29 -10.01 -22.43 -11.37
CA GLN A 29 -9.49 -22.82 -12.69
C GLN A 29 -8.19 -23.67 -12.61
N ASN A 30 -7.98 -24.43 -11.52
CA ASN A 30 -6.77 -25.25 -11.26
C ASN A 30 -5.44 -24.49 -11.31
N ARG A 31 -5.47 -23.17 -11.14
CA ARG A 31 -4.25 -22.35 -11.12
C ARG A 31 -3.51 -22.48 -9.79
N ASN A 32 -2.19 -22.52 -9.87
CA ASN A 32 -1.34 -22.47 -8.70
C ASN A 32 -0.82 -21.05 -8.50
N ALA A 33 -1.01 -20.49 -7.31
CA ALA A 33 -0.47 -19.19 -6.93
C ALA A 33 0.57 -19.36 -5.83
N VAL A 34 1.68 -18.64 -5.97
CA VAL A 34 2.79 -18.61 -5.01
C VAL A 34 2.90 -17.20 -4.46
N PHE A 35 3.01 -17.09 -3.14
CA PHE A 35 3.19 -15.83 -2.42
C PHE A 35 4.48 -15.91 -1.63
N GLN A 36 5.38 -14.99 -1.91
CA GLN A 36 6.59 -14.79 -1.11
C GLN A 36 6.23 -13.82 0.01
N CYS A 37 6.54 -14.18 1.24
CA CYS A 37 6.12 -13.38 2.38
C CYS A 37 7.32 -13.08 3.28
N ARG A 38 7.35 -11.88 3.86
CA ARG A 38 8.33 -11.48 4.85
C ARG A 38 7.64 -11.24 6.18
N VAL A 39 8.05 -11.98 7.19
CA VAL A 39 7.72 -11.73 8.59
C VAL A 39 8.59 -10.56 9.06
N PRO A 40 8.03 -9.48 9.62
CA PRO A 40 8.83 -8.34 10.03
C PRO A 40 9.80 -8.73 11.17
N ARG A 41 10.93 -8.04 11.22
CA ARG A 41 11.88 -8.20 12.31
C ARG A 41 11.20 -7.90 13.64
N GLY A 42 11.51 -8.70 14.67
CA GLY A 42 10.89 -8.54 15.98
C GLY A 42 9.41 -8.96 16.04
N TYR A 43 8.97 -9.80 15.10
CA TYR A 43 7.62 -10.34 15.17
C TYR A 43 7.38 -11.08 16.48
N ASP A 44 6.29 -10.69 17.16
CA ASP A 44 5.81 -11.35 18.38
C ASP A 44 4.37 -11.87 18.16
N LYS A 45 4.20 -13.18 18.24
CA LYS A 45 2.88 -13.81 18.07
C LYS A 45 1.90 -13.43 19.18
N ASN A 46 2.40 -13.10 20.36
CA ASN A 46 1.60 -12.79 21.55
C ASN A 46 1.29 -11.29 21.67
N ARG A 47 1.76 -10.48 20.75
CA ARG A 47 1.41 -9.06 20.70
C ARG A 47 -0.10 -8.90 20.66
N ARG A 48 -0.66 -8.00 21.48
CA ARG A 48 -2.10 -7.72 21.56
C ARG A 48 -2.65 -7.22 20.23
N GLU A 49 -1.91 -6.32 19.56
CA GLU A 49 -2.33 -5.73 18.30
C GLU A 49 -1.88 -6.62 17.14
N MET A 50 -2.77 -6.85 16.19
CA MET A 50 -2.43 -7.58 14.98
C MET A 50 -1.47 -6.80 14.09
N TYR A 51 -0.54 -7.50 13.45
CA TYR A 51 0.33 -6.93 12.44
C TYR A 51 -0.46 -6.62 11.17
N ARG A 52 -0.28 -5.43 10.62
CA ARG A 52 -0.89 -5.08 9.34
C ARG A 52 -0.16 -5.77 8.19
N VAL A 53 -0.85 -5.91 7.07
CA VAL A 53 -0.29 -6.53 5.86
C VAL A 53 -0.11 -5.48 4.78
N LEU A 54 1.06 -5.47 4.14
CA LEU A 54 1.33 -4.81 2.88
C LEU A 54 1.43 -5.86 1.77
N VAL A 55 0.61 -5.73 0.72
CA VAL A 55 0.73 -6.53 -0.50
C VAL A 55 1.49 -5.71 -1.54
N ILE A 56 2.62 -6.24 -2.03
CA ILE A 56 3.42 -5.60 -3.08
C ILE A 56 3.28 -6.40 -4.37
N PHE A 57 2.75 -5.76 -5.39
CA PHE A 57 2.75 -6.27 -6.74
C PHE A 57 3.94 -5.68 -7.51
N GLY A 58 4.91 -6.49 -7.82
CA GLY A 58 6.07 -6.09 -8.62
C GLY A 58 5.71 -5.85 -10.09
N GLY A 59 6.68 -5.42 -10.88
CA GLY A 59 6.53 -5.24 -12.31
C GLY A 59 6.25 -6.56 -13.06
N ARG A 60 6.19 -6.48 -14.39
CA ARG A 60 5.87 -7.64 -15.23
C ARG A 60 6.82 -8.81 -14.96
N ASN A 61 6.30 -10.03 -14.97
CA ASN A 61 7.04 -11.28 -14.80
C ASN A 61 7.78 -11.46 -13.46
N THR A 62 7.43 -10.70 -12.42
CA THR A 62 8.00 -10.91 -11.08
C THR A 62 7.48 -12.20 -10.45
N ASP A 63 8.35 -12.88 -9.69
CA ASP A 63 7.96 -14.02 -8.86
C ASP A 63 7.76 -13.65 -7.37
N GLY A 64 7.84 -12.36 -7.07
CA GLY A 64 7.68 -11.82 -5.73
C GLY A 64 8.90 -11.97 -4.81
N LYS A 65 9.93 -12.76 -5.20
CA LYS A 65 11.09 -13.02 -4.33
C LYS A 65 11.87 -11.75 -3.99
N ALA A 66 12.19 -10.95 -5.02
CA ALA A 66 12.90 -9.68 -4.82
C ALA A 66 12.10 -8.69 -3.97
N ASP A 67 10.78 -8.67 -4.12
CA ASP A 67 9.91 -7.79 -3.34
C ASP A 67 9.86 -8.25 -1.87
N ALA A 68 9.69 -9.55 -1.61
CA ALA A 68 9.70 -10.11 -0.27
C ALA A 68 11.07 -9.98 0.42
N SER A 69 12.18 -10.05 -0.34
CA SER A 69 13.53 -9.81 0.20
C SER A 69 13.79 -8.34 0.55
N GLY A 70 12.89 -7.43 0.16
CA GLY A 70 12.94 -6.03 0.54
C GLY A 70 13.41 -5.06 -0.54
N ARG A 71 13.28 -5.44 -1.82
CA ARG A 71 13.57 -4.55 -2.95
C ARG A 71 12.95 -3.16 -2.74
N MET A 72 13.60 -2.13 -3.26
CA MET A 72 13.17 -0.73 -3.14
C MET A 72 13.04 -0.24 -1.69
N GLY A 73 13.68 -0.92 -0.72
CA GLY A 73 13.65 -0.56 0.70
C GLY A 73 12.33 -0.89 1.42
N TRP A 74 11.41 -1.61 0.79
CA TRP A 74 10.15 -2.01 1.43
C TRP A 74 10.36 -2.97 2.61
N GLY A 75 11.38 -3.85 2.54
CA GLY A 75 11.69 -4.76 3.65
C GLY A 75 12.05 -4.00 4.93
N LYS A 76 12.94 -3.00 4.82
CA LYS A 76 13.30 -2.16 5.96
C LYS A 76 12.07 -1.37 6.48
N TRP A 77 11.28 -0.79 5.58
CA TRP A 77 10.09 -0.05 5.99
C TRP A 77 9.07 -0.95 6.70
N CYS A 78 8.87 -2.18 6.23
CA CYS A 78 8.00 -3.16 6.89
C CYS A 78 8.53 -3.55 8.28
N ASP A 79 9.85 -3.78 8.41
CA ASP A 79 10.48 -4.10 9.70
C ASP A 79 10.31 -2.95 10.70
N ASP A 80 10.57 -1.72 10.28
CA ASP A 80 10.51 -0.52 11.14
C ASP A 80 9.06 -0.22 11.61
N ASN A 81 8.06 -0.62 10.83
CA ASN A 81 6.65 -0.35 11.12
C ASN A 81 5.87 -1.59 11.63
N GLY A 82 6.53 -2.73 11.79
CA GLY A 82 5.86 -3.97 12.20
C GLY A 82 4.79 -4.42 11.20
N ILE A 83 5.11 -4.39 9.90
CA ILE A 83 4.18 -4.73 8.82
C ILE A 83 4.61 -6.06 8.19
N PHE A 84 3.65 -6.97 8.03
CA PHE A 84 3.85 -8.23 7.32
C PHE A 84 3.79 -7.98 5.80
N LEU A 85 4.82 -8.37 5.05
CA LEU A 85 4.85 -8.15 3.61
C LEU A 85 4.44 -9.43 2.86
N VAL A 86 3.57 -9.28 1.87
CA VAL A 86 3.15 -10.35 0.96
C VAL A 86 3.41 -9.92 -0.47
N ALA A 87 4.21 -10.67 -1.20
CA ALA A 87 4.55 -10.41 -2.60
C ALA A 87 4.06 -11.56 -3.49
N PRO A 88 2.97 -11.36 -4.25
CA PRO A 88 2.44 -12.36 -5.16
C PRO A 88 3.40 -12.65 -6.32
N GLY A 89 3.65 -13.94 -6.58
CA GLY A 89 4.35 -14.42 -7.76
C GLY A 89 3.37 -14.85 -8.84
N LEU A 90 2.67 -13.92 -9.43
CA LEU A 90 1.60 -14.16 -10.42
C LEU A 90 2.16 -14.05 -11.85
N LYS A 91 3.20 -14.81 -12.14
CA LYS A 91 3.87 -14.80 -13.45
C LYS A 91 2.95 -15.29 -14.56
N ASN A 92 3.08 -14.66 -15.73
CA ASN A 92 2.55 -15.10 -17.02
C ASN A 92 1.05 -15.41 -17.06
N ASP A 93 0.32 -15.08 -16.00
CA ASP A 93 -1.10 -15.32 -15.87
C ASP A 93 -1.89 -14.01 -15.94
N ASN A 94 -3.13 -14.11 -16.38
CA ASN A 94 -4.08 -13.02 -16.39
C ASN A 94 -4.54 -12.71 -14.95
N TYR A 95 -3.65 -12.16 -14.12
CA TYR A 95 -3.93 -11.86 -12.72
C TYR A 95 -4.69 -10.55 -12.50
N TRP A 96 -4.99 -9.85 -13.57
CA TRP A 96 -5.76 -8.60 -13.53
C TRP A 96 -7.25 -8.80 -13.32
N GLU A 97 -7.70 -10.04 -13.20
CA GLU A 97 -9.09 -10.41 -12.91
C GLU A 97 -9.21 -11.00 -11.50
N PRO A 98 -9.16 -10.14 -10.44
CA PRO A 98 -9.13 -10.63 -9.06
C PRO A 98 -10.39 -11.43 -8.67
N GLY A 99 -11.52 -11.10 -9.26
CA GLY A 99 -12.78 -11.83 -9.06
C GLY A 99 -12.75 -13.26 -9.59
N GLU A 100 -12.02 -13.50 -10.68
CA GLU A 100 -11.94 -14.80 -11.33
C GLU A 100 -11.05 -15.78 -10.54
N TRP A 101 -9.81 -15.36 -10.22
CA TRP A 101 -8.90 -16.28 -9.56
C TRP A 101 -7.86 -15.61 -8.64
N SER A 102 -7.20 -14.55 -9.07
CA SER A 102 -6.01 -14.03 -8.39
C SER A 102 -6.32 -13.38 -7.03
N GLY A 103 -7.41 -12.64 -6.93
CA GLY A 103 -7.88 -12.08 -5.66
C GLY A 103 -8.34 -13.15 -4.68
N ARG A 104 -9.02 -14.20 -5.19
CA ARG A 104 -9.41 -15.37 -4.40
C ARG A 104 -8.19 -16.15 -3.92
N ALA A 105 -7.15 -16.26 -4.75
CA ALA A 105 -5.86 -16.86 -4.36
C ALA A 105 -5.20 -16.07 -3.23
N LEU A 106 -5.14 -14.73 -3.34
CA LEU A 106 -4.61 -13.86 -2.29
C LEU A 106 -5.40 -14.03 -0.99
N GLN A 107 -6.73 -13.98 -1.04
CA GLN A 107 -7.56 -14.19 0.15
C GLN A 107 -7.29 -15.56 0.81
N LYS A 108 -7.07 -16.60 0.00
CA LYS A 108 -6.73 -17.94 0.52
C LYS A 108 -5.36 -17.95 1.20
N ALA A 109 -4.35 -17.28 0.59
CA ALA A 109 -3.02 -17.14 1.18
C ALA A 109 -3.09 -16.37 2.51
N LEU A 110 -3.82 -15.26 2.55
CA LEU A 110 -4.01 -14.47 3.76
C LEU A 110 -4.70 -15.27 4.88
N ARG A 111 -5.72 -16.08 4.56
CA ARG A 111 -6.33 -16.99 5.55
C ARG A 111 -5.36 -18.05 6.07
N GLN A 112 -4.47 -18.58 5.23
CA GLN A 112 -3.43 -19.52 5.67
C GLN A 112 -2.42 -18.82 6.60
N LEU A 113 -2.01 -17.61 6.27
CA LEU A 113 -1.12 -16.80 7.11
C LEU A 113 -1.76 -16.44 8.44
N LYS A 114 -3.03 -16.00 8.45
CA LYS A 114 -3.77 -15.65 9.68
C LYS A 114 -3.89 -16.80 10.69
N ARG A 115 -3.85 -18.06 10.22
CA ARG A 115 -3.85 -19.24 11.12
C ARG A 115 -2.52 -19.41 11.86
N LYS A 116 -1.42 -18.90 11.31
CA LYS A 116 -0.06 -19.07 11.85
C LYS A 116 0.47 -17.79 12.51
N TYR A 117 0.05 -16.64 12.03
CA TYR A 117 0.57 -15.34 12.42
C TYR A 117 -0.55 -14.43 12.90
N ASN A 118 -0.22 -13.56 13.86
CA ASN A 118 -1.15 -12.55 14.38
C ASN A 118 -1.25 -11.36 13.42
N ILE A 119 -1.91 -11.54 12.27
CA ILE A 119 -2.05 -10.53 11.21
C ILE A 119 -3.50 -10.10 10.96
N CYS A 120 -3.69 -8.81 10.65
CA CYS A 120 -4.95 -8.24 10.21
C CYS A 120 -5.09 -8.39 8.68
N THR A 121 -6.08 -9.15 8.23
CA THR A 121 -6.33 -9.42 6.81
C THR A 121 -7.51 -8.64 6.23
N ASP A 122 -8.15 -7.82 7.07
CA ASP A 122 -9.41 -7.15 6.71
C ASP A 122 -9.19 -5.70 6.24
N LYS A 123 -7.98 -5.17 6.43
CA LYS A 123 -7.60 -3.80 6.04
C LYS A 123 -6.16 -3.78 5.53
N ILE A 124 -5.98 -4.15 4.29
CA ILE A 124 -4.70 -4.38 3.62
C ILE A 124 -4.18 -3.09 2.99
N LEU A 125 -2.88 -2.87 3.08
CA LEU A 125 -2.15 -1.87 2.32
C LEU A 125 -1.68 -2.48 1.00
N TYR A 126 -1.76 -1.73 -0.10
CA TYR A 126 -1.33 -2.19 -1.42
C TYR A 126 -0.31 -1.23 -2.03
N TYR A 127 0.71 -1.79 -2.66
CA TYR A 127 1.65 -1.06 -3.51
C TYR A 127 1.88 -1.82 -4.81
N GLY A 128 1.94 -1.09 -5.92
CA GLY A 128 2.26 -1.68 -7.21
C GLY A 128 3.04 -0.74 -8.12
N TYR A 129 3.91 -1.33 -8.93
CA TYR A 129 4.70 -0.65 -9.95
C TYR A 129 4.50 -1.30 -11.31
N SER A 130 4.35 -0.50 -12.38
CA SER A 130 4.19 -0.97 -13.76
C SER A 130 3.00 -1.95 -13.90
N ALA A 131 3.18 -3.16 -14.39
CA ALA A 131 2.12 -4.17 -14.43
C ALA A 131 1.53 -4.46 -13.03
N GLY A 132 2.34 -4.40 -11.98
CA GLY A 132 1.85 -4.55 -10.59
C GLY A 132 0.97 -3.41 -10.14
N SER A 133 1.11 -2.21 -10.71
CA SER A 133 0.26 -1.07 -10.39
C SER A 133 -1.19 -1.27 -10.85
N GLN A 134 -1.42 -2.03 -11.91
CA GLN A 134 -2.77 -2.46 -12.31
C GLN A 134 -3.40 -3.32 -11.20
N ALA A 135 -2.67 -4.31 -10.67
CA ALA A 135 -3.17 -5.13 -9.59
C ALA A 135 -3.41 -4.33 -8.30
N SER A 136 -2.51 -3.41 -7.93
CA SER A 136 -2.69 -2.58 -6.73
C SER A 136 -3.90 -1.64 -6.79
N ASN A 137 -4.43 -1.36 -7.97
CA ASN A 137 -5.70 -0.67 -8.18
C ASN A 137 -6.89 -1.64 -8.25
N LEU A 138 -6.76 -2.73 -9.02
CA LEU A 138 -7.85 -3.66 -9.29
C LEU A 138 -8.30 -4.47 -8.08
N PHE A 139 -7.36 -4.87 -7.22
CA PHE A 139 -7.69 -5.65 -6.03
C PHE A 139 -8.52 -4.83 -5.03
N PRO A 140 -8.16 -3.57 -4.70
CA PRO A 140 -9.03 -2.67 -3.96
C PRO A 140 -10.38 -2.42 -4.63
N ALA A 141 -10.42 -2.22 -5.95
CA ALA A 141 -11.66 -2.00 -6.67
C ALA A 141 -12.62 -3.22 -6.63
N TRP A 142 -12.05 -4.43 -6.68
CA TRP A 142 -12.80 -5.67 -6.54
C TRP A 142 -13.34 -5.88 -5.12
N ASN A 143 -12.52 -5.63 -4.09
CA ASN A 143 -12.89 -5.81 -2.69
C ASN A 143 -12.49 -4.58 -1.83
N PRO A 144 -13.20 -3.45 -1.99
CA PRO A 144 -12.85 -2.20 -1.34
C PRO A 144 -12.92 -2.28 0.19
N SER A 145 -13.81 -3.10 0.75
CA SER A 145 -13.93 -3.26 2.20
C SER A 145 -12.67 -3.82 2.87
N SER A 146 -11.86 -4.59 2.12
CA SER A 146 -10.59 -5.13 2.63
C SER A 146 -9.38 -4.21 2.39
N CYS A 147 -9.56 -3.09 1.71
CA CYS A 147 -8.50 -2.14 1.44
C CYS A 147 -8.41 -1.08 2.55
N ARG A 148 -7.19 -0.79 3.00
CA ARG A 148 -6.89 0.34 3.87
C ARG A 148 -6.44 1.56 3.06
N ALA A 149 -5.47 1.34 2.17
CA ALA A 149 -4.94 2.33 1.26
C ALA A 149 -4.18 1.62 0.13
N TRP A 150 -4.06 2.27 -1.02
CA TRP A 150 -3.37 1.69 -2.16
C TRP A 150 -2.52 2.71 -2.90
N VAL A 151 -1.43 2.23 -3.50
CA VAL A 151 -0.50 3.03 -4.30
C VAL A 151 -0.31 2.37 -5.66
N SER A 152 -0.48 3.14 -6.72
CA SER A 152 -0.30 2.72 -8.11
C SER A 152 0.74 3.64 -8.78
N HIS A 153 1.92 3.09 -9.10
CA HIS A 153 3.00 3.84 -9.72
C HIS A 153 3.26 3.41 -11.16
N ALA A 154 3.26 4.35 -12.10
CA ALA A 154 3.52 4.15 -13.54
C ALA A 154 2.61 3.08 -14.16
N CYS A 155 1.30 3.22 -13.96
CA CYS A 155 0.27 2.27 -14.39
C CYS A 155 -0.06 2.44 -15.87
N GLY A 156 -0.05 1.32 -16.60
CA GLY A 156 -0.38 1.30 -18.03
C GLY A 156 -1.86 1.07 -18.34
N VAL A 157 -2.66 0.60 -17.37
CA VAL A 157 -4.09 0.36 -17.55
C VAL A 157 -4.82 0.54 -16.22
N PHE A 158 -5.84 1.35 -16.20
CA PHE A 158 -6.81 1.43 -15.11
C PHE A 158 -8.18 0.97 -15.60
N HIS A 159 -8.96 0.38 -14.71
CA HIS A 159 -10.39 0.20 -14.95
C HIS A 159 -11.17 1.46 -14.62
N GLU A 160 -12.41 1.52 -15.10
CA GLU A 160 -13.34 2.58 -14.75
C GLU A 160 -13.40 2.77 -13.22
N PRO A 161 -13.23 4.00 -12.72
CA PRO A 161 -13.34 4.27 -11.30
C PRO A 161 -14.74 3.92 -10.79
N SER A 162 -14.83 3.32 -9.64
CA SER A 162 -16.10 2.94 -9.01
C SER A 162 -16.35 3.78 -7.76
N SER A 163 -17.57 4.30 -7.60
CA SER A 163 -17.99 4.99 -6.37
C SER A 163 -17.89 4.11 -5.12
N ARG A 164 -17.80 2.78 -5.27
CA ARG A 164 -17.51 1.84 -4.17
C ARG A 164 -16.14 2.07 -3.53
N MET A 165 -15.23 2.76 -4.23
CA MET A 165 -13.88 3.07 -3.74
C MET A 165 -13.79 4.40 -2.96
N LYS A 166 -14.90 5.09 -2.68
CA LYS A 166 -14.89 6.37 -1.96
C LYS A 166 -14.11 6.33 -0.64
N ASP A 167 -14.24 5.20 0.08
CA ASP A 167 -13.59 4.99 1.37
C ASP A 167 -12.26 4.22 1.27
N THR A 168 -11.71 4.08 0.05
CA THR A 168 -10.41 3.44 -0.20
C THR A 168 -9.40 4.46 -0.73
N PRO A 169 -8.69 5.17 0.14
CA PRO A 169 -7.75 6.21 -0.28
C PRO A 169 -6.67 5.67 -1.20
N GLY A 170 -6.42 6.40 -2.27
CA GLY A 170 -5.47 6.03 -3.30
C GLY A 170 -4.39 7.08 -3.54
N LEU A 171 -3.19 6.62 -3.87
CA LEU A 171 -2.10 7.43 -4.40
C LEU A 171 -1.75 6.92 -5.80
N VAL A 172 -1.90 7.79 -6.78
CA VAL A 172 -1.49 7.54 -8.16
C VAL A 172 -0.31 8.42 -8.50
N THR A 173 0.77 7.81 -8.99
CA THR A 173 2.00 8.53 -9.33
C THR A 173 2.57 8.04 -10.67
N CYS A 174 3.23 8.95 -11.40
CA CYS A 174 3.89 8.64 -12.65
C CYS A 174 5.06 9.60 -12.89
N GLY A 175 6.05 9.19 -13.68
CA GLY A 175 7.02 10.10 -14.25
C GLY A 175 6.43 10.82 -15.47
N ASP A 176 6.72 12.10 -15.67
CA ASP A 176 6.20 12.85 -16.82
C ASP A 176 6.87 12.45 -18.14
N ALA A 177 8.12 11.92 -18.10
CA ALA A 177 8.78 11.36 -19.26
C ALA A 177 8.27 9.96 -19.68
N ASP A 178 7.42 9.31 -18.85
CA ASP A 178 6.66 8.11 -19.20
C ASP A 178 5.29 8.49 -19.79
N GLN A 179 5.30 9.21 -20.91
CA GLN A 179 4.16 9.94 -21.47
C GLN A 179 2.87 9.13 -21.56
N ALA A 180 2.94 7.91 -22.09
CA ALA A 180 1.74 7.08 -22.25
C ALA A 180 1.07 6.77 -20.90
N ARG A 181 1.86 6.39 -19.90
CA ARG A 181 1.33 6.08 -18.55
C ARG A 181 0.95 7.33 -17.77
N TYR A 182 1.64 8.44 -18.02
CA TYR A 182 1.27 9.73 -17.46
C TYR A 182 -0.15 10.12 -17.89
N ILE A 183 -0.46 10.10 -19.19
CA ILE A 183 -1.79 10.44 -19.72
C ILE A 183 -2.86 9.49 -19.14
N ILE A 184 -2.59 8.18 -19.15
CA ILE A 184 -3.50 7.17 -18.61
C ILE A 184 -3.79 7.44 -17.13
N SER A 185 -2.76 7.75 -16.34
CA SER A 185 -2.88 8.01 -14.90
C SER A 185 -3.65 9.30 -14.62
N ARG A 186 -3.38 10.38 -15.35
CA ARG A 186 -4.12 11.66 -15.23
C ARG A 186 -5.60 11.46 -15.51
N ASN A 187 -5.94 10.83 -16.63
CA ASN A 187 -7.34 10.58 -17.01
C ASN A 187 -8.06 9.76 -15.94
N PHE A 188 -7.41 8.74 -15.37
CA PHE A 188 -7.98 7.96 -14.30
C PHE A 188 -8.21 8.78 -13.02
N VAL A 189 -7.27 9.63 -12.63
CA VAL A 189 -7.40 10.51 -11.46
C VAL A 189 -8.58 11.47 -11.62
N GLU A 190 -8.70 12.12 -12.78
CA GLU A 190 -9.80 13.03 -13.08
C GLU A 190 -11.17 12.33 -13.07
N ALA A 191 -11.27 11.16 -13.70
CA ALA A 191 -12.48 10.35 -13.69
C ALA A 191 -12.86 9.89 -12.27
N SER A 192 -11.87 9.55 -11.45
CA SER A 192 -12.04 9.13 -10.05
C SER A 192 -12.58 10.28 -9.19
N ARG A 193 -12.00 11.48 -9.31
CA ARG A 193 -12.43 12.67 -8.59
C ARG A 193 -13.89 13.04 -8.93
N LYS A 194 -14.29 12.94 -10.20
CA LYS A 194 -15.68 13.14 -10.64
C LYS A 194 -16.66 12.17 -9.98
N LYS A 195 -16.20 10.96 -9.59
CA LYS A 195 -17.00 9.95 -8.86
C LYS A 195 -16.87 10.04 -7.34
N GLY A 196 -16.16 11.07 -6.83
CA GLY A 196 -15.96 11.31 -5.41
C GLY A 196 -15.00 10.29 -4.76
N VAL A 197 -14.12 9.67 -5.55
CA VAL A 197 -13.04 8.80 -5.03
C VAL A 197 -11.85 9.67 -4.66
N ASN A 198 -11.37 9.56 -3.42
CA ASN A 198 -10.24 10.34 -2.95
C ASN A 198 -8.92 9.75 -3.47
N ILE A 199 -8.27 10.49 -4.37
CA ILE A 199 -6.98 10.12 -4.96
C ILE A 199 -6.01 11.30 -4.88
N ILE A 200 -4.86 11.04 -4.25
CA ILE A 200 -3.70 11.90 -4.34
C ILE A 200 -2.99 11.60 -5.67
N TRP A 201 -2.74 12.64 -6.43
CA TRP A 201 -1.95 12.58 -7.66
C TRP A 201 -0.59 13.23 -7.47
N LYS A 202 0.46 12.64 -8.07
CA LYS A 202 1.76 13.29 -8.21
C LYS A 202 2.50 12.82 -9.45
N SER A 203 2.97 13.76 -10.27
CA SER A 203 3.97 13.51 -11.31
C SER A 203 5.37 13.85 -10.83
N PHE A 204 6.37 13.14 -11.36
CA PHE A 204 7.78 13.38 -11.07
C PHE A 204 8.47 13.88 -12.34
N PRO A 205 9.09 15.09 -12.32
CA PRO A 205 9.67 15.70 -13.50
C PRO A 205 10.84 14.88 -14.04
N ASN A 206 10.97 14.82 -15.37
CA ASN A 206 12.05 14.14 -16.10
C ASN A 206 12.24 12.67 -15.72
N THR A 207 11.21 12.02 -15.17
CA THR A 207 11.28 10.63 -14.71
C THR A 207 10.68 9.71 -15.79
N PRO A 208 11.46 8.79 -16.36
CA PRO A 208 10.96 7.79 -17.33
C PRO A 208 10.17 6.70 -16.60
N HIS A 209 9.88 5.58 -17.31
CA HIS A 209 9.26 4.40 -16.72
C HIS A 209 10.15 3.74 -15.66
N ALA A 210 10.25 4.33 -14.49
CA ALA A 210 11.11 3.89 -13.40
C ALA A 210 10.52 4.25 -12.04
N VAL A 211 10.97 3.57 -10.99
CA VAL A 211 10.68 3.91 -9.60
C VAL A 211 11.79 4.82 -9.08
N SER A 212 11.47 6.07 -8.79
CA SER A 212 12.42 7.05 -8.24
C SER A 212 12.45 7.02 -6.71
N PRO A 213 13.52 7.49 -6.05
CA PRO A 213 13.56 7.69 -4.61
C PRO A 213 12.41 8.55 -4.09
N ASP A 214 12.03 9.61 -4.82
CA ASP A 214 10.96 10.52 -4.44
C ASP A 214 9.58 9.85 -4.54
N SER A 215 9.35 9.02 -5.57
CA SER A 215 8.11 8.24 -5.67
C SER A 215 7.96 7.26 -4.51
N LEU A 216 9.05 6.62 -4.08
CA LEU A 216 9.05 5.74 -2.92
C LEU A 216 8.87 6.50 -1.60
N LYS A 217 9.50 7.69 -1.48
CA LYS A 217 9.34 8.55 -0.30
C LYS A 217 7.86 8.92 -0.12
N LEU A 218 7.20 9.38 -1.18
CA LEU A 218 5.78 9.73 -1.14
C LEU A 218 4.90 8.51 -0.86
N ALA A 219 5.15 7.38 -1.53
CA ALA A 219 4.40 6.15 -1.30
C ALA A 219 4.48 5.67 0.16
N ARG A 220 5.69 5.72 0.77
CA ARG A 220 5.88 5.36 2.18
C ARG A 220 5.20 6.35 3.12
N ALA A 221 5.34 7.65 2.90
CA ALA A 221 4.66 8.65 3.73
C ALA A 221 3.14 8.46 3.70
N PHE A 222 2.56 8.24 2.51
CA PHE A 222 1.15 7.96 2.31
C PHE A 222 0.70 6.68 3.04
N LEU A 223 1.40 5.57 2.85
CA LEU A 223 1.05 4.31 3.49
C LEU A 223 1.28 4.34 5.00
N SER A 224 2.30 5.07 5.49
CA SER A 224 2.53 5.29 6.93
C SER A 224 1.37 6.04 7.57
N TYR A 225 0.88 7.11 6.95
CA TYR A 225 -0.29 7.85 7.43
C TYR A 225 -1.49 6.91 7.64
N TYR A 226 -1.83 6.09 6.65
CA TYR A 226 -2.95 5.16 6.77
C TYR A 226 -2.66 3.94 7.65
N HIS A 227 -1.41 3.59 7.86
CA HIS A 227 -1.00 2.58 8.84
C HIS A 227 -1.22 3.09 10.27
N GLU A 228 -0.78 4.31 10.56
CA GLU A 228 -0.80 4.90 11.91
C GLU A 228 -2.19 5.40 12.31
N LEU A 229 -2.95 5.99 11.37
CA LEU A 229 -4.27 6.56 11.62
C LEU A 229 -5.23 5.58 12.33
N TYR A 230 -4.97 4.28 12.23
CA TYR A 230 -5.80 3.21 12.78
C TYR A 230 -5.01 2.24 13.65
N ARG A 231 -3.93 2.72 14.25
CA ARG A 231 -3.11 1.88 15.12
C ARG A 231 -3.91 1.33 16.29
N ASP A 232 -4.86 2.11 16.80
CA ASP A 232 -5.73 1.71 17.92
C ASP A 232 -6.89 0.80 17.50
N ASP A 233 -7.16 0.65 16.19
CA ASP A 233 -8.26 -0.15 15.64
C ASP A 233 -7.82 -1.53 15.12
N LEU A 234 -6.66 -2.00 15.51
CA LEU A 234 -6.13 -3.32 15.13
C LEU A 234 -6.85 -4.49 15.83
N SER A 235 -7.89 -4.20 16.63
CA SER A 235 -8.78 -5.23 17.18
C SER A 235 -9.63 -5.96 16.14
N GLY A 236 -9.56 -5.55 14.87
CA GLY A 236 -10.24 -6.23 13.74
C GLY A 236 -11.71 -5.91 13.57
N TRP A 237 -12.30 -5.03 14.38
CA TRP A 237 -13.74 -4.73 14.37
C TRP A 237 -14.08 -3.31 13.91
N GLY A 238 -13.09 -2.52 13.52
CA GLY A 238 -13.30 -1.12 13.14
C GLY A 238 -13.87 -0.94 11.74
N THR A 239 -15.15 -0.68 11.66
CA THR A 239 -15.87 -0.24 10.44
C THR A 239 -15.93 1.28 10.30
N ARG A 240 -15.07 2.04 10.98
CA ARG A 240 -15.08 3.50 10.87
C ARG A 240 -14.64 3.90 9.47
N SER A 241 -15.51 4.66 8.81
CA SER A 241 -15.13 5.44 7.63
C SER A 241 -13.90 6.28 7.97
N VAL A 242 -12.97 6.35 7.03
CA VAL A 242 -11.77 7.17 7.18
C VAL A 242 -12.21 8.61 7.06
N ASP A 243 -12.36 9.32 8.17
CA ASP A 243 -12.42 10.78 8.15
C ASP A 243 -11.04 11.28 7.68
N GLN A 244 -10.91 11.48 6.38
CA GLN A 244 -9.70 12.00 5.79
C GLN A 244 -9.63 13.49 6.11
N LYS A 245 -8.80 13.81 7.10
CA LYS A 245 -8.50 15.20 7.40
C LYS A 245 -7.59 15.73 6.30
N THR A 246 -8.05 16.73 5.57
CA THR A 246 -7.22 17.52 4.68
C THR A 246 -6.46 18.55 5.51
N ALA A 247 -5.17 18.31 5.77
CA ALA A 247 -4.34 19.25 6.52
C ALA A 247 -3.65 20.28 5.61
N TYR A 248 -3.37 19.88 4.36
CA TYR A 248 -2.72 20.71 3.36
C TYR A 248 -3.39 20.57 1.99
N ILE A 249 -3.24 21.61 1.17
CA ILE A 249 -3.62 21.62 -0.24
C ILE A 249 -2.36 21.73 -1.09
N GLY A 250 -2.17 20.76 -1.96
CA GLY A 250 -1.18 20.81 -3.02
C GLY A 250 -1.72 21.51 -4.25
N ASP A 251 -0.86 22.27 -4.90
CA ASP A 251 -1.04 22.85 -6.21
C ASP A 251 -0.19 22.04 -7.20
N ASP A 252 -0.82 21.23 -8.04
CA ASP A 252 -0.12 20.29 -8.93
C ASP A 252 0.68 21.03 -10.01
N GLN A 253 0.18 22.17 -10.47
CA GLN A 253 0.86 22.99 -11.49
C GLN A 253 2.18 23.57 -10.95
N GLU A 254 2.14 24.13 -9.75
CA GLU A 254 3.30 24.78 -9.11
C GLU A 254 4.17 23.80 -8.33
N ALA A 255 3.70 22.56 -8.11
CA ALA A 255 4.32 21.53 -7.28
C ALA A 255 4.65 22.00 -5.84
N VAL A 256 3.77 22.86 -5.29
CA VAL A 256 3.88 23.39 -3.93
C VAL A 256 2.66 23.02 -3.09
N TYR A 257 2.78 23.13 -1.75
CA TYR A 257 1.63 22.93 -0.87
C TYR A 257 1.46 24.07 0.14
N TYR A 258 0.22 24.27 0.55
CA TYR A 258 -0.23 25.28 1.50
C TYR A 258 -0.99 24.64 2.67
N PRO A 259 -0.98 25.24 3.89
CA PRO A 259 -1.93 24.86 4.92
C PRO A 259 -3.37 24.96 4.40
N ALA A 260 -4.21 23.96 4.64
CA ALA A 260 -5.55 23.89 4.02
C ALA A 260 -6.46 25.10 4.32
N ARG A 261 -6.24 25.74 5.49
CA ARG A 261 -7.03 26.91 5.92
C ARG A 261 -6.47 28.24 5.42
N SER A 262 -5.35 28.26 4.68
CA SER A 262 -4.75 29.50 4.18
C SER A 262 -5.55 30.10 3.02
N ALA A 263 -5.46 31.42 2.84
CA ALA A 263 -6.07 32.09 1.69
C ALA A 263 -5.51 31.57 0.36
N LYS A 264 -4.19 31.28 0.29
CA LYS A 264 -3.54 30.71 -0.90
C LYS A 264 -4.12 29.35 -1.28
N ALA A 265 -4.41 28.48 -0.31
CA ALA A 265 -5.03 27.18 -0.56
C ALA A 265 -6.43 27.27 -1.18
N LYS A 266 -7.17 28.34 -0.87
CA LYS A 266 -8.52 28.58 -1.45
C LYS A 266 -8.46 28.97 -2.92
N ASN A 267 -7.35 29.55 -3.36
CA ASN A 267 -7.16 30.03 -4.73
C ASN A 267 -6.60 28.96 -5.67
N VAL A 268 -6.22 27.78 -5.16
CA VAL A 268 -5.78 26.67 -6.02
C VAL A 268 -6.98 26.18 -6.84
N LEU A 269 -6.80 26.13 -8.15
CA LEU A 269 -7.85 25.70 -9.08
C LEU A 269 -8.28 24.25 -8.79
N PRO A 270 -9.57 23.90 -8.96
CA PRO A 270 -10.08 22.57 -8.66
C PRO A 270 -9.33 21.43 -9.37
N GLU A 271 -8.93 21.65 -10.63
CA GLU A 271 -8.17 20.69 -11.46
C GLU A 271 -6.75 20.43 -10.95
N ASP A 272 -6.12 21.45 -10.34
CA ASP A 272 -4.74 21.35 -9.80
C ASP A 272 -4.71 21.03 -8.31
N ARG A 273 -5.88 21.02 -7.67
CA ARG A 273 -6.02 20.85 -6.24
C ARG A 273 -5.81 19.40 -5.83
N VAL A 274 -4.87 19.19 -4.90
CA VAL A 274 -4.58 17.87 -4.28
C VAL A 274 -4.76 17.97 -2.78
N GLU A 275 -5.64 17.16 -2.22
CA GLU A 275 -5.86 17.11 -0.78
C GLU A 275 -4.82 16.20 -0.11
N LEU A 276 -4.05 16.77 0.82
CA LEU A 276 -2.94 16.09 1.49
C LEU A 276 -3.27 15.94 2.98
N PRO A 277 -3.21 14.71 3.53
CA PRO A 277 -3.78 14.42 4.84
C PRO A 277 -2.94 14.94 6.00
N ASP A 278 -1.62 14.97 5.86
CA ASP A 278 -0.71 15.41 6.91
C ASP A 278 0.56 16.09 6.37
N LYS A 279 1.41 16.54 7.29
CA LYS A 279 2.68 17.21 6.96
C LYS A 279 3.67 16.28 6.26
N SER A 280 3.75 15.01 6.68
CA SER A 280 4.71 14.05 6.12
C SER A 280 4.41 13.76 4.65
N VAL A 281 3.13 13.55 4.33
CA VAL A 281 2.66 13.37 2.95
C VAL A 281 2.88 14.65 2.14
N ALA A 282 2.59 15.83 2.72
CA ALA A 282 2.79 17.11 2.02
C ALA A 282 4.26 17.37 1.67
N GLU A 283 5.18 17.15 2.62
CA GLU A 283 6.64 17.30 2.40
C GLU A 283 7.24 16.28 1.43
N ALA A 284 6.62 15.10 1.33
CA ALA A 284 7.00 14.11 0.34
C ALA A 284 6.38 14.38 -1.04
N TRP A 285 5.23 15.06 -1.08
CA TRP A 285 4.51 15.39 -2.29
C TRP A 285 5.08 16.61 -3.02
N GLY A 286 5.48 17.66 -2.32
CA GLY A 286 5.96 18.88 -2.93
C GLY A 286 6.73 19.80 -1.99
N LYS A 287 7.00 21.02 -2.44
CA LYS A 287 7.66 22.04 -1.65
C LYS A 287 6.63 22.87 -0.88
N LYS A 288 6.97 23.28 0.35
CA LYS A 288 6.16 24.27 1.07
C LYS A 288 6.22 25.60 0.32
N ALA A 289 5.05 26.15 -0.01
CA ALA A 289 5.00 27.48 -0.58
C ALA A 289 5.51 28.55 0.40
N LYS A 290 6.19 29.55 -0.12
CA LYS A 290 6.71 30.70 0.63
C LYS A 290 5.61 31.68 1.02
#